data_d193cb51ce45c8c1ebfa71bb38d8bddf
#
_entry.id   d193cb51ce45c8c1ebfa71bb38d8bddf
#
_cell.length_a   1.000
_cell.length_b   1.000
_cell.length_c   1.000
_cell.angle_alpha   90.00
_cell.angle_beta   90.00
_cell.angle_gamma   90.00
#
_symmetry.space_group_name_H-M   'P 1'
#
loop_
_entity.id
_entity.type
_entity.pdbx_description
1 polymer ?
#
loop_
_entity_poly.entity_id
_entity_poly.type
_entity_poly.pdbx_seq_one_letter_code
_entity_poly.pdbx_strand_id
1 'polypeptide(L)'
;MSRVVVVGAGLGGLAAAARLAAGGHEVTVLEQAPDVGGKLAVERWRGYSFDTGPSLLTMPDVLSELFEATGGPPAGLRLERLETACRYTFGDGTVLDLPGRREEIPAALDAALGPGRGAQWADLLARAERMWHVVREPFLESPITAATLPAMVSSGVGLAEVAPWLSLRAYGARSLRDPRLVMLLDRYATYTGSDPRRAPSPLVTVPFAEQEYGSWYVPGGLGEIARAVRERAETLGARVHTGVRVARIEQADGRVRGVVTSDGERMRADVVVANADAASVYGMLDGEAPLRTRLATAAARFRVGLATPSLGGFVLLLALEGLPEELRGVHHRVLFAEDYDGEFDAIFPSLGARAVGTLGRAGGRLAGPPGGARGPSARVGVAAIGRPRPVRRWAGGQQRPGRQRQPAGAVRLRGGPQPGARCPGARFRGGRRPAAQRSAWPLPL
;
A
#
# COMPACT_ATOMS: atom_id res chain seq x y z
N MET A 1 12.22 16.34 -24.22
CA MET A 1 10.84 16.50 -23.72
C MET A 1 9.95 15.54 -24.48
N SER A 2 9.21 14.64 -23.81
CA SER A 2 8.31 13.67 -24.44
C SER A 2 6.92 13.83 -23.85
N ARG A 3 5.88 13.52 -24.64
CA ARG A 3 4.51 13.44 -24.14
C ARG A 3 4.30 12.05 -23.54
N VAL A 4 4.03 12.01 -22.26
CA VAL A 4 3.82 10.76 -21.52
C VAL A 4 2.39 10.67 -21.04
N VAL A 5 1.73 9.56 -21.32
CA VAL A 5 0.43 9.22 -20.74
C VAL A 5 0.63 8.13 -19.70
N VAL A 6 0.18 8.39 -18.47
CA VAL A 6 0.15 7.41 -17.39
C VAL A 6 -1.27 6.88 -17.25
N VAL A 7 -1.45 5.57 -17.38
CA VAL A 7 -2.74 4.90 -17.24
C VAL A 7 -2.87 4.35 -15.83
N GLY A 8 -3.77 4.95 -15.04
CA GLY A 8 -4.01 4.62 -13.64
C GLY A 8 -3.32 5.58 -12.67
N ALA A 9 -4.12 6.21 -11.79
CA ALA A 9 -3.68 7.11 -10.73
C ALA A 9 -3.60 6.42 -9.35
N GLY A 10 -3.24 5.15 -9.31
CA GLY A 10 -2.75 4.51 -8.10
C GLY A 10 -1.43 5.13 -7.66
N LEU A 11 -0.97 4.83 -6.44
CA LEU A 11 0.25 5.43 -5.88
C LEU A 11 1.47 5.30 -6.82
N GLY A 12 1.67 4.13 -7.43
CA GLY A 12 2.77 3.92 -8.39
C GLY A 12 2.66 4.78 -9.65
N GLY A 13 1.45 4.96 -10.20
CA GLY A 13 1.21 5.82 -11.36
C GLY A 13 1.44 7.30 -11.04
N LEU A 14 0.98 7.75 -9.88
CA LEU A 14 1.21 9.13 -9.41
C LEU A 14 2.69 9.38 -9.13
N ALA A 15 3.41 8.43 -8.52
CA ALA A 15 4.84 8.52 -8.28
C ALA A 15 5.64 8.59 -9.59
N ALA A 16 5.26 7.76 -10.58
CA ALA A 16 5.85 7.82 -11.92
C ALA A 16 5.57 9.19 -12.58
N ALA A 17 4.34 9.69 -12.47
CA ALA A 17 3.98 10.99 -13.02
C ALA A 17 4.80 12.14 -12.39
N ALA A 18 4.95 12.14 -11.07
CA ALA A 18 5.76 13.14 -10.37
C ALA A 18 7.23 13.12 -10.81
N ARG A 19 7.84 11.93 -10.87
CA ARG A 19 9.25 11.77 -11.31
C ARG A 19 9.43 12.17 -12.79
N LEU A 20 8.51 11.81 -13.67
CA LEU A 20 8.57 12.16 -15.08
C LEU A 20 8.37 13.67 -15.31
N ALA A 21 7.44 14.28 -14.59
CA ALA A 21 7.24 15.74 -14.64
C ALA A 21 8.44 16.50 -14.10
N ALA A 22 9.06 16.04 -13.00
CA ALA A 22 10.32 16.57 -12.49
C ALA A 22 11.46 16.45 -13.50
N GLY A 23 11.45 15.38 -14.34
CA GLY A 23 12.39 15.19 -15.47
C GLY A 23 12.09 16.04 -16.70
N GLY A 24 11.09 16.95 -16.65
CA GLY A 24 10.76 17.88 -17.72
C GLY A 24 9.91 17.27 -18.86
N HIS A 25 9.24 16.15 -18.62
CA HIS A 25 8.29 15.57 -19.59
C HIS A 25 6.90 16.21 -19.46
N GLU A 26 6.15 16.25 -20.56
CA GLU A 26 4.72 16.59 -20.52
C GLU A 26 3.92 15.36 -20.12
N VAL A 27 3.36 15.36 -18.89
CA VAL A 27 2.73 14.18 -18.31
C VAL A 27 1.21 14.39 -18.18
N THR A 28 0.46 13.39 -18.64
CA THR A 28 -0.99 13.32 -18.42
C THR A 28 -1.32 11.98 -17.78
N VAL A 29 -2.03 11.99 -16.65
CA VAL A 29 -2.51 10.82 -15.94
C VAL A 29 -4.00 10.64 -16.20
N LEU A 30 -4.41 9.41 -16.58
CA LEU A 30 -5.80 9.06 -16.82
C LEU A 30 -6.23 7.98 -15.82
N GLU A 31 -7.25 8.28 -15.02
CA GLU A 31 -7.79 7.39 -13.99
C GLU A 31 -9.27 7.14 -14.24
N GLN A 32 -9.68 5.87 -14.26
CA GLN A 32 -11.07 5.49 -14.49
C GLN A 32 -12.01 5.75 -13.30
N ALA A 33 -11.45 5.73 -12.07
CA ALA A 33 -12.22 6.01 -10.87
C ALA A 33 -12.49 7.52 -10.72
N PRO A 34 -13.50 7.91 -9.93
CA PRO A 34 -13.80 9.33 -9.68
C PRO A 34 -12.74 10.04 -8.84
N ASP A 35 -11.87 9.30 -8.14
CA ASP A 35 -10.77 9.84 -7.33
C ASP A 35 -9.49 9.04 -7.56
N VAL A 36 -8.36 9.61 -7.14
CA VAL A 36 -7.04 8.98 -7.22
C VAL A 36 -6.79 8.06 -6.03
N GLY A 37 -5.70 7.28 -6.09
CA GLY A 37 -5.24 6.45 -4.97
C GLY A 37 -5.23 4.95 -5.26
N GLY A 38 -6.13 4.46 -6.10
CA GLY A 38 -6.23 3.03 -6.39
C GLY A 38 -6.48 2.22 -5.12
N LYS A 39 -5.51 1.43 -4.65
CA LYS A 39 -5.61 0.68 -3.39
C LYS A 39 -5.52 1.55 -2.13
N LEU A 40 -5.13 2.82 -2.22
CA LEU A 40 -5.23 3.83 -1.18
C LEU A 40 -6.51 4.67 -1.31
N ALA A 41 -7.54 4.14 -1.95
CA ALA A 41 -8.82 4.83 -2.08
C ALA A 41 -9.48 5.05 -0.71
N VAL A 42 -10.22 6.15 -0.61
CA VAL A 42 -10.94 6.54 0.60
C VAL A 42 -12.43 6.56 0.29
N GLU A 43 -13.20 5.77 1.03
CA GLU A 43 -14.65 5.84 0.98
C GLU A 43 -15.15 6.93 1.94
N ARG A 44 -16.08 7.77 1.46
CA ARG A 44 -16.68 8.83 2.28
C ARG A 44 -18.19 8.63 2.37
N TRP A 45 -18.68 8.48 3.59
CA TRP A 45 -20.09 8.25 3.81
C TRP A 45 -20.57 8.99 5.07
N ARG A 46 -21.56 9.85 4.92
CA ARG A 46 -22.21 10.60 6.00
C ARG A 46 -21.25 11.32 6.95
N GLY A 47 -20.18 11.90 6.42
CA GLY A 47 -19.17 12.62 7.21
C GLY A 47 -18.03 11.74 7.77
N TYR A 48 -18.12 10.43 7.61
CA TYR A 48 -17.04 9.49 7.89
C TYR A 48 -16.12 9.35 6.68
N SER A 49 -14.84 9.08 6.94
CA SER A 49 -13.84 8.72 5.94
C SER A 49 -13.21 7.40 6.33
N PHE A 50 -13.13 6.47 5.41
CA PHE A 50 -12.56 5.14 5.62
C PHE A 50 -11.50 4.85 4.56
N ASP A 51 -10.31 4.44 5.00
CA ASP A 51 -9.35 3.80 4.10
C ASP A 51 -9.91 2.41 3.70
N THR A 52 -10.01 2.15 2.41
CA THR A 52 -10.58 0.88 1.89
C THR A 52 -9.51 -0.15 1.53
N GLY A 53 -8.26 0.19 1.73
CA GLY A 53 -7.10 -0.65 1.44
C GLY A 53 -6.18 -0.77 2.66
N PRO A 54 -4.85 -0.61 2.46
CA PRO A 54 -3.90 -0.70 3.57
C PRO A 54 -4.17 0.38 4.61
N SER A 55 -3.98 0.02 5.87
CA SER A 55 -4.19 0.89 7.03
C SER A 55 -2.89 1.33 7.71
N LEU A 56 -1.76 0.81 7.24
CA LEU A 56 -0.43 1.10 7.75
C LEU A 56 0.53 1.38 6.60
N LEU A 57 1.47 2.29 6.85
CA LEU A 57 2.63 2.53 6.00
C LEU A 57 3.86 1.89 6.66
N THR A 58 4.62 1.16 5.89
CA THR A 58 5.95 0.64 6.22
C THR A 58 6.96 1.27 5.27
N MET A 59 8.21 1.42 5.70
CA MET A 59 9.29 2.01 4.90
C MET A 59 8.99 3.47 4.46
N PRO A 60 8.81 4.41 5.40
CA PRO A 60 8.50 5.81 5.08
C PRO A 60 9.58 6.48 4.24
N ASP A 61 10.83 5.97 4.30
CA ASP A 61 11.97 6.50 3.54
C ASP A 61 11.75 6.45 2.03
N VAL A 62 11.05 5.42 1.53
CA VAL A 62 10.69 5.30 0.10
C VAL A 62 9.81 6.49 -0.35
N LEU A 63 8.90 6.92 0.53
CA LEU A 63 8.05 8.09 0.27
C LEU A 63 8.85 9.38 0.38
N SER A 64 9.74 9.49 1.37
CA SER A 64 10.64 10.64 1.53
C SER A 64 11.54 10.81 0.33
N GLU A 65 12.15 9.72 -0.16
CA GLU A 65 12.99 9.73 -1.37
C GLU A 65 12.23 10.20 -2.61
N LEU A 66 10.97 9.76 -2.77
CA LEU A 66 10.12 10.25 -3.88
C LEU A 66 9.96 11.78 -3.82
N PHE A 67 9.64 12.31 -2.64
CA PHE A 67 9.45 13.74 -2.49
C PHE A 67 10.76 14.51 -2.64
N GLU A 68 11.87 14.06 -2.07
CA GLU A 68 13.19 14.68 -2.25
C GLU A 68 13.59 14.74 -3.72
N ALA A 69 13.42 13.64 -4.46
CA ALA A 69 13.70 13.57 -5.89
C ALA A 69 12.80 14.47 -6.77
N THR A 70 11.68 14.91 -6.22
CA THR A 70 10.70 15.74 -6.94
C THR A 70 10.57 17.16 -6.38
N GLY A 71 11.41 17.55 -5.40
CA GLY A 71 11.51 18.92 -4.86
C GLY A 71 10.78 19.16 -3.55
N GLY A 72 10.52 18.11 -2.78
CA GLY A 72 9.97 18.14 -1.44
C GLY A 72 8.49 17.76 -1.32
N PRO A 73 8.04 17.37 -0.12
CA PRO A 73 6.65 17.04 0.15
C PRO A 73 5.78 18.30 0.13
N PRO A 74 4.49 18.19 -0.22
CA PRO A 74 3.54 19.28 -0.03
C PRO A 74 3.35 19.57 1.46
N ALA A 75 2.94 20.80 1.77
CA ALA A 75 2.70 21.20 3.14
C ALA A 75 1.56 20.38 3.79
N GLY A 76 1.80 19.92 5.02
CA GLY A 76 0.76 19.28 5.83
C GLY A 76 0.77 17.75 5.83
N LEU A 77 1.52 17.08 4.98
CA LEU A 77 1.70 15.63 5.09
C LEU A 77 2.53 15.30 6.34
N ARG A 78 1.93 14.54 7.26
CA ARG A 78 2.59 14.09 8.49
C ARG A 78 2.54 12.59 8.56
N LEU A 79 3.65 11.98 8.96
CA LEU A 79 3.74 10.57 9.26
C LEU A 79 3.89 10.41 10.77
N GLU A 80 3.01 9.63 11.39
CA GLU A 80 3.05 9.34 12.82
C GLU A 80 3.45 7.88 13.02
N ARG A 81 4.53 7.63 13.75
CA ARG A 81 4.91 6.27 14.13
C ARG A 81 3.96 5.77 15.21
N LEU A 82 3.48 4.55 15.05
CA LEU A 82 2.61 3.95 16.04
C LEU A 82 3.44 3.39 17.21
N GLU A 83 3.06 3.71 18.45
CA GLU A 83 3.69 3.14 19.64
C GLU A 83 3.34 1.66 19.78
N THR A 84 2.07 1.30 19.56
CA THR A 84 1.62 -0.09 19.41
C THR A 84 1.33 -0.34 17.95
N ALA A 85 2.15 -1.17 17.31
CA ALA A 85 1.97 -1.52 15.90
C ALA A 85 0.68 -2.32 15.69
N CYS A 86 0.40 -3.29 16.57
CA CYS A 86 -0.77 -4.14 16.47
C CYS A 86 -1.10 -4.80 17.82
N ARG A 87 -2.37 -4.91 18.14
CA ARG A 87 -2.87 -5.78 19.22
C ARG A 87 -3.35 -7.10 18.64
N TYR A 88 -2.76 -8.19 19.09
CA TYR A 88 -3.17 -9.55 18.74
C TYR A 88 -3.99 -10.16 19.85
N THR A 89 -5.06 -10.84 19.48
CA THR A 89 -5.83 -11.70 20.39
C THR A 89 -5.83 -13.09 19.80
N PHE A 90 -5.23 -14.05 20.51
CA PHE A 90 -5.17 -15.44 20.11
C PHE A 90 -6.45 -16.18 20.49
N GLY A 91 -6.69 -17.36 19.88
CA GLY A 91 -7.89 -18.15 20.13
C GLY A 91 -7.99 -18.65 21.58
N ASP A 92 -6.88 -18.77 22.30
CA ASP A 92 -6.83 -19.12 23.73
C ASP A 92 -7.11 -17.91 24.67
N GLY A 93 -7.44 -16.74 24.12
CA GLY A 93 -7.68 -15.52 24.87
C GLY A 93 -6.43 -14.73 25.21
N THR A 94 -5.23 -15.22 24.91
CA THR A 94 -3.98 -14.46 25.12
C THR A 94 -4.00 -13.17 24.29
N VAL A 95 -3.58 -12.05 24.91
CA VAL A 95 -3.45 -10.76 24.25
C VAL A 95 -1.98 -10.36 24.19
N LEU A 96 -1.55 -9.90 23.01
CA LEU A 96 -0.21 -9.37 22.77
C LEU A 96 -0.34 -7.98 22.15
N ASP A 97 0.15 -6.96 22.84
CA ASP A 97 0.40 -5.66 22.25
C ASP A 97 1.82 -5.64 21.67
N LEU A 98 1.93 -5.69 20.35
CA LEU A 98 3.22 -5.64 19.67
C LEU A 98 3.68 -4.19 19.60
N PRO A 99 4.84 -3.85 20.22
CA PRO A 99 5.38 -2.50 20.19
C PRO A 99 5.75 -2.06 18.75
N GLY A 100 5.70 -0.75 18.50
CA GLY A 100 6.17 -0.17 17.25
C GLY A 100 7.69 -0.07 17.14
N ARG A 101 8.44 -0.34 18.22
CA ARG A 101 9.90 -0.34 18.27
C ARG A 101 10.44 -1.76 18.34
N ARG A 102 11.34 -2.10 17.42
CA ARG A 102 11.90 -3.46 17.26
C ARG A 102 12.57 -3.94 18.57
N GLU A 103 13.28 -3.07 19.24
CA GLU A 103 14.01 -3.37 20.47
C GLU A 103 13.12 -3.76 21.65
N GLU A 104 11.86 -3.33 21.66
CA GLU A 104 10.88 -3.62 22.71
C GLU A 104 10.13 -4.95 22.49
N ILE A 105 10.14 -5.47 21.27
CA ILE A 105 9.35 -6.66 20.87
C ILE A 105 9.73 -7.91 21.64
N PRO A 106 11.02 -8.25 21.87
CA PRO A 106 11.37 -9.46 22.61
C PRO A 106 10.79 -9.49 24.02
N ALA A 107 10.85 -8.36 24.73
CA ALA A 107 10.30 -8.25 26.09
C ALA A 107 8.77 -8.37 26.09
N ALA A 108 8.08 -7.76 25.12
CA ALA A 108 6.64 -7.86 24.99
C ALA A 108 6.18 -9.32 24.68
N LEU A 109 6.92 -10.03 23.84
CA LEU A 109 6.66 -11.44 23.55
C LEU A 109 6.88 -12.33 24.77
N ASP A 110 7.94 -12.10 25.54
CA ASP A 110 8.18 -12.85 26.77
C ASP A 110 7.11 -12.58 27.83
N ALA A 111 6.66 -11.35 27.95
CA ALA A 111 5.59 -10.98 28.87
C ALA A 111 4.24 -11.61 28.51
N ALA A 112 3.88 -11.64 27.23
CA ALA A 112 2.59 -12.13 26.78
C ALA A 112 2.55 -13.67 26.59
N LEU A 113 3.64 -14.26 26.09
CA LEU A 113 3.68 -15.67 25.65
C LEU A 113 4.53 -16.56 26.56
N GLY A 114 5.32 -15.96 27.44
CA GLY A 114 6.21 -16.64 28.38
C GLY A 114 7.70 -16.55 27.99
N PRO A 115 8.60 -16.88 28.94
CA PRO A 115 10.04 -16.68 28.78
C PRO A 115 10.64 -17.39 27.57
N GLY A 116 11.60 -16.76 26.90
CA GLY A 116 12.34 -17.28 25.75
C GLY A 116 11.64 -17.18 24.40
N ARG A 117 10.39 -16.67 24.34
CA ARG A 117 9.65 -16.47 23.08
C ARG A 117 10.21 -15.27 22.33
N GLY A 118 10.59 -14.22 23.07
CA GLY A 118 11.27 -13.06 22.52
C GLY A 118 12.59 -13.41 21.85
N ALA A 119 13.40 -14.25 22.49
CA ALA A 119 14.67 -14.71 21.91
C ALA A 119 14.46 -15.51 20.61
N GLN A 120 13.48 -16.44 20.57
CA GLN A 120 13.17 -17.19 19.35
C GLN A 120 12.76 -16.27 18.19
N TRP A 121 11.98 -15.24 18.49
CA TRP A 121 11.56 -14.28 17.50
C TRP A 121 12.72 -13.41 17.01
N ALA A 122 13.57 -12.92 17.92
CA ALA A 122 14.75 -12.15 17.59
C ALA A 122 15.72 -12.93 16.68
N ASP A 123 15.94 -14.23 16.97
CA ASP A 123 16.76 -15.12 16.15
C ASP A 123 16.18 -15.34 14.75
N LEU A 124 14.85 -15.45 14.64
CA LEU A 124 14.16 -15.50 13.35
C LEU A 124 14.37 -14.22 12.55
N LEU A 125 14.19 -13.06 13.19
CA LEU A 125 14.37 -11.76 12.53
C LEU A 125 15.83 -11.50 12.13
N ALA A 126 16.81 -11.93 12.92
CA ALA A 126 18.21 -11.82 12.53
C ALA A 126 18.54 -12.62 11.25
N ARG A 127 17.91 -13.78 11.05
CA ARG A 127 18.00 -14.51 9.78
C ARG A 127 17.26 -13.79 8.66
N ALA A 128 16.08 -13.27 8.94
CA ALA A 128 15.30 -12.50 7.97
C ALA A 128 16.02 -11.23 7.52
N GLU A 129 16.76 -10.58 8.41
CA GLU A 129 17.60 -9.40 8.13
C GLU A 129 18.70 -9.72 7.12
N ARG A 130 19.46 -10.80 7.33
CA ARG A 130 20.47 -11.24 6.36
C ARG A 130 19.86 -11.55 5.00
N MET A 131 18.72 -12.22 4.99
CA MET A 131 17.96 -12.51 3.78
C MET A 131 17.46 -11.20 3.10
N TRP A 132 16.99 -10.23 3.88
CA TRP A 132 16.52 -8.95 3.38
C TRP A 132 17.59 -8.20 2.60
N HIS A 133 18.81 -8.12 3.12
CA HIS A 133 19.91 -7.45 2.44
C HIS A 133 20.28 -8.07 1.08
N VAL A 134 19.97 -9.35 0.91
CA VAL A 134 20.21 -10.06 -0.36
C VAL A 134 19.04 -9.90 -1.34
N VAL A 135 17.80 -9.89 -0.84
CA VAL A 135 16.62 -9.91 -1.70
C VAL A 135 16.07 -8.50 -2.01
N ARG A 136 16.39 -7.51 -1.19
CA ARG A 136 15.85 -6.15 -1.34
C ARG A 136 16.14 -5.56 -2.73
N GLU A 137 17.42 -5.46 -3.09
CA GLU A 137 17.82 -4.87 -4.37
C GLU A 137 17.23 -5.64 -5.57
N PRO A 138 17.46 -6.98 -5.71
CA PRO A 138 16.99 -7.70 -6.89
C PRO A 138 15.48 -7.86 -7.01
N PHE A 139 14.72 -7.76 -5.90
CA PHE A 139 13.27 -7.95 -5.95
C PHE A 139 12.44 -6.67 -5.80
N LEU A 140 12.97 -5.66 -5.13
CA LEU A 140 12.23 -4.42 -4.88
C LEU A 140 12.77 -3.22 -5.64
N GLU A 141 14.08 -3.20 -5.94
CA GLU A 141 14.76 -2.02 -6.50
C GLU A 141 15.24 -2.24 -7.95
N SER A 142 15.15 -3.47 -8.46
CA SER A 142 15.63 -3.82 -9.81
C SER A 142 14.61 -4.67 -10.57
N PRO A 143 14.64 -4.67 -11.91
CA PRO A 143 13.87 -5.63 -12.70
C PRO A 143 14.34 -7.06 -12.43
N ILE A 144 13.39 -7.96 -12.15
CA ILE A 144 13.69 -9.38 -11.95
C ILE A 144 14.04 -9.99 -13.28
N THR A 145 15.30 -10.40 -13.44
CA THR A 145 15.84 -11.03 -14.65
C THR A 145 16.47 -12.39 -14.34
N ALA A 146 16.78 -13.18 -15.36
CA ALA A 146 17.50 -14.43 -15.17
C ALA A 146 18.90 -14.24 -14.56
N ALA A 147 19.48 -13.03 -14.66
CA ALA A 147 20.76 -12.69 -14.05
C ALA A 147 20.68 -12.39 -12.55
N THR A 148 19.48 -12.09 -12.02
CA THR A 148 19.28 -11.82 -10.58
C THR A 148 19.46 -13.06 -9.71
N LEU A 149 19.10 -14.24 -10.20
CA LEU A 149 19.25 -15.51 -9.47
C LEU A 149 20.71 -15.88 -9.16
N PRO A 150 21.67 -15.84 -10.14
CA PRO A 150 23.07 -16.06 -9.85
C PRO A 150 23.68 -15.07 -8.86
N ALA A 151 23.29 -13.78 -8.93
CA ALA A 151 23.74 -12.75 -8.00
C ALA A 151 23.30 -13.05 -6.56
N MET A 152 22.09 -13.56 -6.36
CA MET A 152 21.62 -14.02 -5.05
C MET A 152 22.43 -15.19 -4.49
N VAL A 153 22.79 -16.16 -5.34
CA VAL A 153 23.59 -17.31 -4.91
C VAL A 153 25.02 -16.91 -4.54
N SER A 154 25.58 -15.90 -5.22
CA SER A 154 26.94 -15.40 -4.97
C SER A 154 27.05 -14.45 -3.77
N SER A 155 25.94 -14.01 -3.19
CA SER A 155 25.91 -13.01 -2.10
C SER A 155 26.35 -13.53 -0.72
N GLY A 156 26.72 -14.82 -0.61
CA GLY A 156 27.14 -15.42 0.64
C GLY A 156 26.02 -15.88 1.58
N VAL A 157 24.77 -15.51 1.29
CA VAL A 157 23.62 -16.11 1.97
C VAL A 157 23.31 -17.43 1.28
N GLY A 158 23.60 -18.53 1.96
CA GLY A 158 23.42 -19.86 1.39
C GLY A 158 21.96 -20.14 1.04
N LEU A 159 21.71 -20.87 -0.06
CA LEU A 159 20.39 -21.39 -0.41
C LEU A 159 19.71 -22.11 0.77
N ALA A 160 20.49 -22.72 1.66
CA ALA A 160 19.99 -23.37 2.88
C ALA A 160 19.40 -22.38 3.88
N GLU A 161 19.89 -21.14 3.94
CA GLU A 161 19.36 -20.09 4.81
C GLU A 161 18.05 -19.51 4.25
N VAL A 162 18.02 -19.25 2.96
CA VAL A 162 16.80 -18.82 2.25
C VAL A 162 15.75 -19.94 2.23
N ALA A 163 16.20 -21.18 2.10
CA ALA A 163 15.37 -22.39 2.08
C ALA A 163 14.09 -22.25 1.19
N PRO A 164 14.21 -21.82 -0.07
CA PRO A 164 13.06 -21.44 -0.91
C PRO A 164 12.08 -22.59 -1.19
N TRP A 165 12.48 -23.82 -0.90
CA TRP A 165 11.66 -25.04 -0.97
C TRP A 165 10.75 -25.25 0.24
N LEU A 166 10.93 -24.46 1.31
CA LEU A 166 10.06 -24.52 2.49
C LEU A 166 8.93 -23.50 2.35
N SER A 167 7.80 -23.85 2.95
CA SER A 167 6.77 -22.85 3.22
C SER A 167 7.17 -21.95 4.39
N LEU A 168 6.56 -20.76 4.46
CA LEU A 168 6.78 -19.82 5.56
C LEU A 168 6.51 -20.47 6.92
N ARG A 169 5.41 -21.19 7.05
CA ARG A 169 5.06 -21.95 8.27
C ARG A 169 6.12 -23.00 8.60
N ALA A 170 6.54 -23.81 7.63
CA ALA A 170 7.55 -24.83 7.86
C ALA A 170 8.92 -24.23 8.21
N TYR A 171 9.25 -23.07 7.65
CA TYR A 171 10.45 -22.31 7.99
C TYR A 171 10.40 -21.81 9.44
N GLY A 172 9.30 -21.20 9.84
CA GLY A 172 9.09 -20.70 11.21
C GLY A 172 9.11 -21.81 12.25
N ALA A 173 8.42 -22.91 11.99
CA ALA A 173 8.35 -24.07 12.91
C ALA A 173 9.70 -24.73 13.23
N ARG A 174 10.76 -24.46 12.45
CA ARG A 174 12.12 -24.92 12.78
C ARG A 174 12.70 -24.26 14.02
N SER A 175 12.29 -23.03 14.33
CA SER A 175 12.85 -22.23 15.43
C SER A 175 11.81 -21.72 16.41
N LEU A 176 10.58 -21.53 15.98
CA LEU A 176 9.47 -21.07 16.81
C LEU A 176 8.75 -22.28 17.42
N ARG A 177 8.90 -22.44 18.72
CA ARG A 177 8.31 -23.60 19.44
C ARG A 177 6.90 -23.32 19.95
N ASP A 178 6.57 -22.05 20.18
CA ASP A 178 5.24 -21.64 20.60
C ASP A 178 4.33 -21.48 19.36
N PRO A 179 3.18 -22.15 19.30
CA PRO A 179 2.27 -22.07 18.16
C PRO A 179 1.79 -20.65 17.89
N ARG A 180 1.66 -19.80 18.92
CA ARG A 180 1.26 -18.40 18.77
C ARG A 180 2.31 -17.56 18.02
N LEU A 181 3.62 -17.88 18.20
CA LEU A 181 4.67 -17.28 17.37
C LEU A 181 4.58 -17.71 15.91
N VAL A 182 4.21 -18.97 15.66
CA VAL A 182 3.99 -19.46 14.28
C VAL A 182 2.78 -18.74 13.67
N MET A 183 1.68 -18.57 14.40
CA MET A 183 0.50 -17.81 13.95
C MET A 183 0.86 -16.35 13.65
N LEU A 184 1.69 -15.74 14.51
CA LEU A 184 2.19 -14.38 14.29
C LEU A 184 3.00 -14.26 12.99
N LEU A 185 3.83 -15.26 12.68
CA LEU A 185 4.58 -15.31 11.42
C LEU A 185 3.67 -15.56 10.21
N ASP A 186 2.78 -16.51 10.31
CA ASP A 186 1.87 -16.92 9.23
C ASP A 186 1.00 -15.77 8.71
N ARG A 187 0.60 -14.85 9.61
CA ARG A 187 -0.15 -13.65 9.26
C ARG A 187 0.48 -12.87 8.10
N TYR A 188 1.80 -12.84 8.01
CA TYR A 188 2.49 -12.08 6.97
C TYR A 188 2.32 -12.66 5.56
N ALA A 189 2.01 -13.95 5.43
CA ALA A 189 1.64 -14.54 4.14
C ALA A 189 0.28 -14.00 3.64
N THR A 190 -0.63 -13.64 4.55
CA THR A 190 -1.95 -13.11 4.17
C THR A 190 -1.87 -11.73 3.52
N TYR A 191 -0.79 -10.96 3.72
CA TYR A 191 -0.56 -9.70 3.01
C TYR A 191 -0.42 -9.86 1.49
N THR A 192 0.01 -11.03 1.06
CA THR A 192 0.06 -11.41 -0.36
C THR A 192 -1.16 -12.24 -0.80
N GLY A 193 -2.17 -12.40 0.06
CA GLY A 193 -3.33 -13.26 -0.19
C GLY A 193 -2.96 -14.73 -0.33
N SER A 194 -1.92 -15.18 0.37
CA SER A 194 -1.36 -16.52 0.25
C SER A 194 -1.55 -17.35 1.52
N ASP A 195 -1.67 -18.66 1.35
CA ASP A 195 -1.67 -19.63 2.43
C ASP A 195 -0.24 -19.81 2.98
N PRO A 196 0.04 -19.53 4.28
CA PRO A 196 1.37 -19.65 4.88
C PRO A 196 1.95 -21.07 4.81
N ARG A 197 1.09 -22.07 4.69
CA ARG A 197 1.48 -23.50 4.53
C ARG A 197 2.08 -23.77 3.15
N ARG A 198 1.89 -22.85 2.18
CA ARG A 198 2.35 -22.94 0.78
C ARG A 198 3.18 -21.75 0.33
N ALA A 199 3.01 -20.61 0.96
CA ALA A 199 3.76 -19.39 0.67
C ALA A 199 5.26 -19.61 0.94
N PRO A 200 6.17 -19.10 0.11
CA PRO A 200 7.59 -19.38 0.21
C PRO A 200 8.24 -18.70 1.43
N SER A 201 9.24 -19.36 2.02
CA SER A 201 9.98 -18.89 3.20
C SER A 201 10.56 -17.47 3.10
N PRO A 202 11.00 -16.94 1.92
CA PRO A 202 11.49 -15.56 1.84
C PRO A 202 10.49 -14.50 2.31
N LEU A 203 9.21 -14.82 2.43
CA LEU A 203 8.24 -13.91 3.05
C LEU A 203 8.54 -13.62 4.54
N VAL A 204 9.45 -14.33 5.19
CA VAL A 204 9.97 -13.99 6.52
C VAL A 204 10.64 -12.59 6.54
N THR A 205 11.04 -12.06 5.40
CA THR A 205 11.56 -10.70 5.28
C THR A 205 10.50 -9.63 5.48
N VAL A 206 9.21 -9.96 5.34
CA VAL A 206 8.11 -9.01 5.54
C VAL A 206 7.98 -8.58 7.01
N PRO A 207 7.91 -9.51 8.01
CA PRO A 207 7.94 -9.11 9.41
C PRO A 207 9.23 -8.37 9.80
N PHE A 208 10.37 -8.73 9.22
CA PHE A 208 11.60 -7.97 9.43
C PHE A 208 11.43 -6.52 8.97
N ALA A 209 11.00 -6.30 7.74
CA ALA A 209 10.81 -4.96 7.20
C ALA A 209 9.77 -4.15 8.01
N GLU A 210 8.65 -4.77 8.41
CA GLU A 210 7.64 -4.09 9.23
C GLU A 210 8.20 -3.65 10.58
N GLN A 211 8.98 -4.49 11.24
CA GLN A 211 9.50 -4.21 12.58
C GLN A 211 10.75 -3.33 12.57
N GLU A 212 11.58 -3.42 11.54
CA GLU A 212 12.77 -2.57 11.38
C GLU A 212 12.38 -1.12 11.04
N TYR A 213 11.57 -0.94 10.02
CA TYR A 213 11.15 0.39 9.57
C TYR A 213 9.98 0.97 10.37
N GLY A 214 9.32 0.14 11.18
CA GLY A 214 8.16 0.49 11.98
C GLY A 214 6.85 0.58 11.21
N SER A 215 5.77 0.69 11.97
CA SER A 215 4.43 0.90 11.45
C SER A 215 4.05 2.36 11.61
N TRP A 216 3.63 2.98 10.51
CA TRP A 216 3.34 4.41 10.44
C TRP A 216 1.90 4.63 9.97
N TYR A 217 1.35 5.75 10.37
CA TYR A 217 0.03 6.19 9.97
C TYR A 217 0.05 7.66 9.51
N VAL A 218 -0.91 8.02 8.69
CA VAL A 218 -1.12 9.39 8.24
C VAL A 218 -2.42 9.90 8.86
N PRO A 219 -2.39 10.94 9.71
CA PRO A 219 -3.61 11.55 10.21
C PRO A 219 -4.55 11.97 9.07
N GLY A 220 -5.76 11.44 9.11
CA GLY A 220 -6.75 11.63 8.03
C GLY A 220 -6.89 10.46 7.07
N GLY A 221 -6.03 9.44 7.21
CA GLY A 221 -6.03 8.20 6.41
C GLY A 221 -4.87 8.12 5.43
N LEU A 222 -4.54 6.92 4.99
CA LEU A 222 -3.45 6.69 4.03
C LEU A 222 -3.74 7.28 2.65
N GLY A 223 -5.01 7.56 2.32
CA GLY A 223 -5.38 8.28 1.11
C GLY A 223 -4.76 9.67 0.99
N GLU A 224 -4.33 10.28 2.13
CA GLU A 224 -3.59 11.54 2.15
C GLU A 224 -2.27 11.44 1.39
N ILE A 225 -1.61 10.26 1.41
CA ILE A 225 -0.38 10.01 0.65
C ILE A 225 -0.66 10.15 -0.85
N ALA A 226 -1.72 9.51 -1.34
CA ALA A 226 -2.06 9.57 -2.75
C ALA A 226 -2.40 11.02 -3.19
N ARG A 227 -3.11 11.78 -2.33
CA ARG A 227 -3.38 13.20 -2.57
C ARG A 227 -2.11 14.05 -2.58
N ALA A 228 -1.20 13.82 -1.65
CA ALA A 228 0.07 14.53 -1.58
C ALA A 228 0.95 14.27 -2.82
N VAL A 229 1.02 13.02 -3.29
CA VAL A 229 1.78 12.68 -4.51
C VAL A 229 1.11 13.26 -5.76
N ARG A 230 -0.23 13.27 -5.83
CA ARG A 230 -0.97 13.96 -6.89
C ARG A 230 -0.65 15.45 -6.92
N GLU A 231 -0.80 16.13 -5.77
CA GLU A 231 -0.51 17.56 -5.64
C GLU A 231 0.92 17.88 -6.08
N ARG A 232 1.87 17.02 -5.70
CA ARG A 232 3.27 17.15 -6.13
C ARG A 232 3.43 17.02 -7.64
N ALA A 233 2.80 16.03 -8.25
CA ALA A 233 2.84 15.83 -9.71
C ALA A 233 2.21 17.05 -10.45
N GLU A 234 1.06 17.55 -9.97
CA GLU A 234 0.38 18.71 -10.55
C GLU A 234 1.20 20.00 -10.40
N THR A 235 1.87 20.21 -9.26
CA THR A 235 2.81 21.34 -9.04
C THR A 235 3.97 21.32 -10.04
N LEU A 236 4.38 20.14 -10.49
CA LEU A 236 5.42 19.95 -11.51
C LEU A 236 4.88 20.03 -12.95
N GLY A 237 3.60 20.32 -13.13
CA GLY A 237 2.95 20.51 -14.43
C GLY A 237 2.28 19.27 -15.01
N ALA A 238 2.20 18.17 -14.27
CA ALA A 238 1.40 17.01 -14.69
C ALA A 238 -0.10 17.35 -14.64
N ARG A 239 -0.87 16.79 -15.58
CA ARG A 239 -2.35 16.89 -15.63
C ARG A 239 -2.94 15.56 -15.18
N VAL A 240 -3.83 15.57 -14.18
CA VAL A 240 -4.49 14.36 -13.68
C VAL A 240 -5.99 14.43 -13.95
N HIS A 241 -6.48 13.51 -14.77
CA HIS A 241 -7.89 13.38 -15.13
C HIS A 241 -8.47 12.13 -14.51
N THR A 242 -9.51 12.30 -13.70
CA THR A 242 -10.30 11.21 -13.10
C THR A 242 -11.60 10.99 -13.86
N GLY A 243 -12.23 9.82 -13.71
CA GLY A 243 -13.41 9.44 -14.47
C GLY A 243 -13.12 9.08 -15.94
N VAL A 244 -11.85 8.98 -16.33
CA VAL A 244 -11.44 8.73 -17.72
C VAL A 244 -10.84 7.32 -17.82
N ARG A 245 -11.57 6.43 -18.47
CA ARG A 245 -11.14 5.04 -18.71
C ARG A 245 -10.39 4.92 -20.01
N VAL A 246 -9.15 4.43 -19.98
CA VAL A 246 -8.41 4.02 -21.17
C VAL A 246 -8.90 2.65 -21.63
N ALA A 247 -9.40 2.58 -22.86
CA ALA A 247 -9.88 1.35 -23.48
C ALA A 247 -8.78 0.63 -24.25
N ARG A 248 -7.85 1.38 -24.88
CA ARG A 248 -6.83 0.82 -25.78
C ARG A 248 -5.56 1.67 -25.79
N ILE A 249 -4.42 0.99 -25.93
CA ILE A 249 -3.11 1.60 -26.22
C ILE A 249 -2.82 1.40 -27.69
N GLU A 250 -2.74 2.51 -28.45
CA GLU A 250 -2.51 2.48 -29.88
C GLU A 250 -1.03 2.26 -30.19
N GLN A 251 -0.79 1.33 -31.13
CA GLN A 251 0.54 1.02 -31.61
C GLN A 251 0.53 1.04 -33.15
N ALA A 252 1.60 1.55 -33.75
CA ALA A 252 1.87 1.46 -35.18
C ALA A 252 3.36 1.33 -35.38
N ASP A 253 3.82 0.53 -36.35
CA ASP A 253 5.23 0.30 -36.68
C ASP A 253 6.07 -0.14 -35.47
N GLY A 254 5.49 -0.88 -34.53
CA GLY A 254 6.14 -1.36 -33.30
C GLY A 254 6.39 -0.27 -32.25
N ARG A 255 5.77 0.88 -32.37
CA ARG A 255 5.86 2.01 -31.44
C ARG A 255 4.49 2.40 -30.90
N VAL A 256 4.45 2.86 -29.67
CA VAL A 256 3.27 3.49 -29.09
C VAL A 256 2.97 4.80 -29.82
N ARG A 257 1.70 5.07 -30.09
CA ARG A 257 1.22 6.31 -30.71
C ARG A 257 0.33 7.13 -29.77
N GLY A 258 -0.25 6.47 -28.77
CA GLY A 258 -1.14 7.10 -27.81
C GLY A 258 -2.08 6.13 -27.14
N VAL A 259 -3.16 6.66 -26.61
CA VAL A 259 -4.24 5.91 -25.99
C VAL A 259 -5.59 6.31 -26.57
N VAL A 260 -6.57 5.41 -26.48
CA VAL A 260 -7.98 5.70 -26.78
C VAL A 260 -8.79 5.46 -25.52
N THR A 261 -9.58 6.41 -25.13
CA THR A 261 -10.49 6.33 -23.99
C THR A 261 -11.76 5.54 -24.33
N SER A 262 -12.57 5.21 -23.34
CA SER A 262 -13.80 4.43 -23.55
C SER A 262 -14.90 5.17 -24.32
N ASP A 263 -14.86 6.50 -24.33
CA ASP A 263 -15.73 7.40 -25.08
C ASP A 263 -15.22 7.70 -26.50
N GLY A 264 -14.04 7.13 -26.86
CA GLY A 264 -13.47 7.23 -28.20
C GLY A 264 -12.50 8.40 -28.41
N GLU A 265 -12.22 9.21 -27.40
CA GLU A 265 -11.22 10.26 -27.48
C GLU A 265 -9.82 9.66 -27.68
N ARG A 266 -9.01 10.27 -28.56
CA ARG A 266 -7.65 9.88 -28.83
C ARG A 266 -6.66 10.87 -28.28
N MET A 267 -5.76 10.39 -27.43
CA MET A 267 -4.67 11.18 -26.88
C MET A 267 -3.32 10.68 -27.39
N ARG A 268 -2.58 11.52 -28.09
CA ARG A 268 -1.25 11.18 -28.62
C ARG A 268 -0.24 11.11 -27.48
N ALA A 269 0.63 10.09 -27.49
CA ALA A 269 1.72 9.94 -26.54
C ALA A 269 2.96 9.36 -27.24
N ASP A 270 4.13 9.81 -26.82
CA ASP A 270 5.42 9.24 -27.23
C ASP A 270 5.79 8.05 -26.35
N VAL A 271 5.28 8.05 -25.09
CA VAL A 271 5.42 6.98 -24.10
C VAL A 271 4.10 6.77 -23.37
N VAL A 272 3.73 5.52 -23.10
CA VAL A 272 2.62 5.16 -22.21
C VAL A 272 3.18 4.35 -21.05
N VAL A 273 2.92 4.84 -19.83
CA VAL A 273 3.21 4.12 -18.58
C VAL A 273 1.92 3.51 -18.08
N ALA A 274 1.83 2.19 -18.08
CA ALA A 274 0.63 1.48 -17.64
C ALA A 274 0.77 1.05 -16.17
N ASN A 275 0.10 1.76 -15.26
CA ASN A 275 0.00 1.43 -13.84
C ASN A 275 -1.38 0.82 -13.54
N ALA A 276 -1.67 -0.30 -14.15
CA ALA A 276 -2.89 -1.06 -14.00
C ALA A 276 -2.56 -2.55 -13.86
N ASP A 277 -3.55 -3.36 -13.51
CA ASP A 277 -3.39 -4.82 -13.45
C ASP A 277 -2.92 -5.40 -14.78
N ALA A 278 -1.96 -6.32 -14.74
CA ALA A 278 -1.32 -6.87 -15.93
C ALA A 278 -2.33 -7.50 -16.91
N ALA A 279 -3.37 -8.18 -16.39
CA ALA A 279 -4.40 -8.74 -17.25
C ALA A 279 -5.15 -7.65 -18.03
N SER A 280 -5.44 -6.53 -17.37
CA SER A 280 -6.07 -5.36 -17.99
C SER A 280 -5.14 -4.71 -19.00
N VAL A 281 -3.85 -4.50 -18.66
CA VAL A 281 -2.86 -3.88 -19.56
C VAL A 281 -2.69 -4.68 -20.83
N TYR A 282 -2.50 -6.00 -20.73
CA TYR A 282 -2.38 -6.84 -21.91
C TYR A 282 -3.69 -6.89 -22.72
N GLY A 283 -4.84 -6.67 -22.08
CA GLY A 283 -6.11 -6.48 -22.76
C GLY A 283 -6.21 -5.20 -23.58
N MET A 284 -5.57 -4.12 -23.13
CA MET A 284 -5.54 -2.81 -23.80
C MET A 284 -4.58 -2.78 -25.01
N LEU A 285 -3.58 -3.68 -25.06
CA LEU A 285 -2.63 -3.76 -26.16
C LEU A 285 -3.32 -4.37 -27.38
N ASP A 286 -3.80 -3.54 -28.26
CA ASP A 286 -4.44 -3.92 -29.51
C ASP A 286 -3.84 -3.11 -30.67
N GLY A 287 -3.88 -3.68 -31.89
CA GLY A 287 -3.46 -2.99 -33.07
C GLY A 287 -2.39 -3.72 -33.92
N GLU A 288 -1.87 -3.02 -34.91
CA GLU A 288 -0.88 -3.48 -35.87
C GLU A 288 0.52 -3.55 -35.25
N ALA A 289 0.72 -4.49 -34.33
CA ALA A 289 2.04 -4.75 -33.79
C ALA A 289 2.79 -5.77 -34.65
N PRO A 290 4.12 -5.69 -34.76
CA PRO A 290 4.96 -6.70 -35.39
C PRO A 290 4.68 -8.10 -34.82
N LEU A 291 4.83 -9.14 -35.65
CA LEU A 291 4.51 -10.53 -35.25
C LEU A 291 5.19 -10.93 -33.93
N ARG A 292 6.45 -10.55 -33.71
CA ARG A 292 7.18 -10.79 -32.47
C ARG A 292 6.48 -10.20 -31.24
N THR A 293 5.95 -8.98 -31.35
CA THR A 293 5.23 -8.28 -30.27
C THR A 293 3.90 -8.95 -30.00
N ARG A 294 3.17 -9.34 -31.07
CA ARG A 294 1.90 -10.09 -30.95
C ARG A 294 2.11 -11.43 -30.27
N LEU A 295 3.16 -12.17 -30.62
CA LEU A 295 3.52 -13.45 -29.97
C LEU A 295 3.91 -13.25 -28.51
N ALA A 296 4.72 -12.24 -28.20
CA ALA A 296 5.10 -11.90 -26.83
C ALA A 296 3.88 -11.52 -25.98
N THR A 297 2.96 -10.71 -26.51
CA THR A 297 1.71 -10.34 -25.83
C THR A 297 0.80 -11.54 -25.63
N ALA A 298 0.68 -12.42 -26.63
CA ALA A 298 -0.09 -13.65 -26.50
C ALA A 298 0.50 -14.59 -25.43
N ALA A 299 1.82 -14.76 -25.40
CA ALA A 299 2.51 -15.52 -24.36
C ALA A 299 2.33 -14.92 -22.96
N ALA A 300 2.33 -13.59 -22.84
CA ALA A 300 2.08 -12.90 -21.58
C ALA A 300 0.62 -13.08 -21.14
N ARG A 301 -0.36 -12.92 -22.03
CA ARG A 301 -1.78 -13.20 -21.77
C ARG A 301 -1.99 -14.65 -21.31
N PHE A 302 -1.34 -15.59 -21.97
CA PHE A 302 -1.42 -17.02 -21.59
C PHE A 302 -0.86 -17.25 -20.18
N ARG A 303 0.32 -16.69 -19.86
CA ARG A 303 0.91 -16.82 -18.50
C ARG A 303 0.02 -16.20 -17.45
N VAL A 304 -0.54 -15.01 -17.69
CA VAL A 304 -1.48 -14.36 -16.78
C VAL A 304 -2.73 -15.19 -16.59
N GLY A 305 -3.26 -15.81 -17.67
CA GLY A 305 -4.41 -16.72 -17.62
C GLY A 305 -4.15 -18.01 -16.82
N LEU A 306 -2.88 -18.45 -16.72
CA LEU A 306 -2.49 -19.59 -15.89
C LEU A 306 -2.22 -19.22 -14.43
N ALA A 307 -2.03 -17.93 -14.13
CA ALA A 307 -1.78 -17.49 -12.78
C ALA A 307 -3.05 -17.61 -11.93
N THR A 308 -2.90 -18.16 -10.73
CA THR A 308 -3.97 -18.13 -9.73
C THR A 308 -4.02 -16.72 -9.13
N PRO A 309 -5.15 -16.00 -9.25
CA PRO A 309 -5.29 -14.70 -8.60
C PRO A 309 -5.11 -14.84 -7.08
N SER A 310 -4.47 -13.83 -6.47
CA SER A 310 -4.43 -13.74 -5.01
C SER A 310 -5.86 -13.53 -4.47
N LEU A 311 -6.11 -13.98 -3.25
CA LEU A 311 -7.36 -13.68 -2.59
C LEU A 311 -7.47 -12.18 -2.29
N GLY A 312 -8.68 -11.65 -2.41
CA GLY A 312 -9.03 -10.32 -1.96
C GLY A 312 -9.47 -10.33 -0.50
N GLY A 313 -9.22 -9.24 0.23
CA GLY A 313 -9.81 -9.03 1.55
C GLY A 313 -11.28 -8.62 1.43
N PHE A 314 -12.12 -9.08 2.35
CA PHE A 314 -13.43 -8.51 2.57
C PHE A 314 -13.32 -7.39 3.60
N VAL A 315 -13.72 -6.18 3.24
CA VAL A 315 -13.66 -5.00 4.11
C VAL A 315 -15.07 -4.60 4.54
N LEU A 316 -15.29 -4.56 5.86
CA LEU A 316 -16.53 -4.05 6.44
C LEU A 316 -16.25 -2.68 7.06
N LEU A 317 -16.92 -1.64 6.54
CA LEU A 317 -16.81 -0.27 7.03
C LEU A 317 -17.91 -0.02 8.03
N LEU A 318 -17.55 0.31 9.28
CA LEU A 318 -18.49 0.52 10.37
C LEU A 318 -18.44 1.96 10.86
N ALA A 319 -19.54 2.69 10.69
CA ALA A 319 -19.75 3.98 11.33
C ALA A 319 -20.40 3.76 12.69
N LEU A 320 -19.64 3.99 13.75
CA LEU A 320 -20.08 3.74 15.12
C LEU A 320 -20.38 5.06 15.83
N GLU A 321 -21.43 5.05 16.66
CA GLU A 321 -21.71 6.13 17.60
C GLU A 321 -20.89 5.89 18.88
N GLY A 322 -19.82 6.67 19.04
CA GLY A 322 -18.80 6.44 20.08
C GLY A 322 -17.78 5.39 19.67
N LEU A 323 -16.72 5.27 20.46
CA LEU A 323 -15.69 4.26 20.29
C LEU A 323 -15.69 3.35 21.52
N PRO A 324 -15.97 2.05 21.36
CA PRO A 324 -15.85 1.08 22.45
C PRO A 324 -14.51 1.19 23.15
N GLU A 325 -14.48 1.02 24.46
CA GLU A 325 -13.25 1.22 25.25
C GLU A 325 -12.14 0.27 24.80
N GLU A 326 -12.48 -0.94 24.45
CA GLU A 326 -11.54 -1.97 23.95
C GLU A 326 -10.87 -1.58 22.64
N LEU A 327 -11.46 -0.66 21.88
CA LEU A 327 -10.91 -0.16 20.61
C LEU A 327 -10.09 1.13 20.79
N ARG A 328 -10.05 1.70 22.01
CA ARG A 328 -9.30 2.92 22.26
C ARG A 328 -7.79 2.65 22.33
N GLY A 329 -7.01 3.60 21.84
CA GLY A 329 -5.55 3.59 21.97
C GLY A 329 -4.81 2.58 21.08
N VAL A 330 -5.51 1.76 20.30
CA VAL A 330 -4.90 0.77 19.40
C VAL A 330 -5.39 1.00 17.97
N HIS A 331 -4.46 1.31 17.09
CA HIS A 331 -4.77 1.57 15.68
C HIS A 331 -5.14 0.31 14.91
N HIS A 332 -4.48 -0.81 15.18
CA HIS A 332 -4.62 -2.05 14.44
C HIS A 332 -4.82 -3.24 15.38
N ARG A 333 -5.77 -4.10 15.07
CA ARG A 333 -6.07 -5.32 15.85
C ARG A 333 -6.20 -6.51 14.92
N VAL A 334 -5.66 -7.64 15.38
CA VAL A 334 -5.79 -8.93 14.71
C VAL A 334 -6.38 -9.93 15.69
N LEU A 335 -7.43 -10.59 15.28
CA LEU A 335 -8.08 -11.66 16.02
C LEU A 335 -7.80 -12.98 15.30
N PHE A 336 -7.10 -13.87 15.96
CA PHE A 336 -6.86 -15.23 15.46
C PHE A 336 -8.04 -16.14 15.82
N ALA A 337 -8.45 -16.98 14.88
CA ALA A 337 -9.47 -17.98 15.12
C ALA A 337 -9.01 -19.04 16.15
N GLU A 338 -9.93 -19.63 16.91
CA GLU A 338 -9.65 -20.76 17.79
C GLU A 338 -9.19 -21.98 16.98
N ASP A 339 -9.91 -22.29 15.89
CA ASP A 339 -9.49 -23.28 14.90
C ASP A 339 -8.75 -22.59 13.76
N TYR A 340 -7.46 -22.33 14.00
CA TYR A 340 -6.62 -21.56 13.08
C TYR A 340 -6.37 -22.27 11.75
N ASP A 341 -6.16 -23.57 11.76
CA ASP A 341 -5.94 -24.34 10.54
C ASP A 341 -7.22 -24.54 9.76
N GLY A 342 -8.34 -24.75 10.45
CA GLY A 342 -9.66 -24.82 9.83
C GLY A 342 -10.07 -23.53 9.11
N GLU A 343 -9.64 -22.36 9.63
CA GLU A 343 -9.84 -21.09 8.91
C GLU A 343 -9.11 -21.09 7.56
N PHE A 344 -7.85 -21.51 7.50
CA PHE A 344 -7.09 -21.62 6.25
C PHE A 344 -7.66 -22.68 5.32
N ASP A 345 -8.17 -23.78 5.83
CA ASP A 345 -8.82 -24.84 5.03
C ASP A 345 -10.12 -24.32 4.39
N ALA A 346 -10.85 -23.48 5.08
CA ALA A 346 -12.06 -22.85 4.55
C ALA A 346 -11.73 -21.78 3.46
N ILE A 347 -10.63 -21.04 3.63
CA ILE A 347 -10.21 -19.98 2.70
C ILE A 347 -9.48 -20.56 1.49
N PHE A 348 -8.62 -21.55 1.68
CA PHE A 348 -7.76 -22.14 0.65
C PHE A 348 -8.08 -23.64 0.46
N PRO A 349 -9.20 -23.98 -0.19
CA PRO A 349 -9.56 -25.38 -0.39
C PRO A 349 -8.45 -26.12 -1.12
N SER A 350 -8.17 -27.35 -0.70
CA SER A 350 -7.14 -28.22 -1.28
C SER A 350 -7.42 -28.42 -2.80
N LEU A 351 -6.35 -28.51 -3.60
CA LEU A 351 -6.40 -28.66 -5.07
C LEU A 351 -7.25 -29.86 -5.58
N GLY A 352 -7.75 -30.73 -4.70
CA GLY A 352 -8.64 -31.82 -5.03
C GLY A 352 -10.14 -31.47 -4.99
N ALA A 353 -10.53 -30.44 -4.26
CA ALA A 353 -11.88 -29.89 -4.33
C ALA A 353 -11.94 -28.92 -5.49
N ARG A 354 -12.31 -29.38 -6.69
CA ARG A 354 -12.78 -28.50 -7.75
C ARG A 354 -13.85 -27.62 -7.11
N ALA A 355 -13.53 -26.35 -6.91
CA ALA A 355 -14.52 -25.34 -6.64
C ALA A 355 -15.50 -25.35 -7.82
N VAL A 356 -16.57 -26.09 -7.68
CA VAL A 356 -17.77 -25.89 -8.48
C VAL A 356 -18.22 -24.49 -8.07
N GLY A 357 -17.83 -23.52 -8.92
CA GLY A 357 -18.17 -22.13 -8.71
C GLY A 357 -19.66 -21.94 -8.70
N THR A 358 -20.23 -21.91 -7.53
CA THR A 358 -21.51 -21.26 -7.32
C THR A 358 -21.23 -19.81 -6.93
N LEU A 359 -20.82 -19.01 -7.91
CA LEU A 359 -21.10 -17.58 -7.88
C LEU A 359 -22.61 -17.41 -8.06
N GLY A 360 -23.35 -17.77 -7.03
CA GLY A 360 -24.73 -17.41 -6.87
C GLY A 360 -24.81 -15.89 -6.83
N ARG A 361 -25.52 -15.29 -7.77
CA ARG A 361 -25.96 -13.91 -7.74
C ARG A 361 -26.52 -13.61 -6.35
N ALA A 362 -25.78 -12.92 -5.53
CA ALA A 362 -26.27 -12.35 -4.28
C ALA A 362 -27.14 -11.12 -4.60
N GLY A 363 -28.31 -11.39 -5.15
CA GLY A 363 -29.46 -10.48 -5.18
C GLY A 363 -30.51 -11.03 -4.23
N GLY A 364 -30.28 -10.95 -2.93
CA GLY A 364 -31.20 -11.44 -1.90
C GLY A 364 -31.44 -10.38 -0.84
N ARG A 365 -32.70 -9.99 -0.68
CA ARG A 365 -33.21 -9.14 0.40
C ARG A 365 -32.84 -9.75 1.75
N LEU A 366 -32.35 -8.93 2.66
CA LEU A 366 -32.20 -9.28 4.07
C LEU A 366 -33.59 -9.56 4.67
N ALA A 367 -33.91 -10.82 4.87
CA ALA A 367 -35.01 -11.26 5.71
C ALA A 367 -34.41 -11.75 7.03
N GLY A 368 -35.02 -11.32 8.14
CA GLY A 368 -34.60 -11.65 9.50
C GLY A 368 -34.76 -13.15 9.85
N PRO A 369 -34.22 -13.59 10.97
CA PRO A 369 -33.92 -14.98 11.26
C PRO A 369 -35.09 -15.85 11.66
N PRO A 370 -35.09 -17.13 11.30
CA PRO A 370 -35.58 -18.16 12.18
C PRO A 370 -34.48 -19.13 12.61
N GLY A 371 -34.60 -19.65 13.80
CA GLY A 371 -33.62 -20.32 14.59
C GLY A 371 -32.98 -21.58 14.02
N GLY A 372 -31.77 -21.80 14.52
CA GLY A 372 -31.20 -23.11 14.79
C GLY A 372 -30.52 -23.81 13.61
N ALA A 373 -29.24 -23.46 13.32
CA ALA A 373 -28.20 -24.44 12.94
C ALA A 373 -26.84 -23.76 13.05
N ARG A 374 -25.92 -24.33 13.83
CA ARG A 374 -24.54 -23.86 13.96
C ARG A 374 -23.77 -24.23 12.70
N GLY A 375 -23.55 -23.25 11.82
CA GLY A 375 -22.57 -23.33 10.74
C GLY A 375 -21.30 -22.58 11.12
N PRO A 376 -20.14 -22.84 10.49
CA PRO A 376 -18.87 -22.23 10.86
C PRO A 376 -18.95 -20.71 10.69
N SER A 377 -18.71 -19.98 11.77
CA SER A 377 -18.72 -18.54 11.80
C SER A 377 -17.44 -18.02 11.16
N ALA A 378 -17.51 -17.52 9.93
CA ALA A 378 -16.48 -16.67 9.36
C ALA A 378 -16.36 -15.42 10.22
N ARG A 379 -15.26 -15.28 10.97
CA ARG A 379 -14.96 -14.07 11.73
C ARG A 379 -14.24 -13.08 10.83
N VAL A 380 -14.89 -11.95 10.64
CA VAL A 380 -14.39 -10.83 9.87
C VAL A 380 -13.40 -10.03 10.71
N GLY A 381 -12.18 -9.83 10.23
CA GLY A 381 -11.26 -8.87 10.82
C GLY A 381 -11.80 -7.44 10.62
N VAL A 382 -12.12 -6.76 11.71
CA VAL A 382 -12.64 -5.39 11.68
C VAL A 382 -11.47 -4.44 11.84
N ALA A 383 -11.10 -3.72 10.78
CA ALA A 383 -10.26 -2.54 10.89
C ALA A 383 -11.18 -1.32 11.09
N ALA A 384 -11.33 -0.88 12.34
CA ALA A 384 -12.03 0.37 12.63
C ALA A 384 -11.02 1.51 12.60
N ILE A 385 -11.02 2.28 11.51
CA ILE A 385 -10.21 3.49 11.37
C ILE A 385 -11.17 4.65 11.12
N GLY A 386 -11.49 5.38 12.18
CA GLY A 386 -12.24 6.61 12.08
C GLY A 386 -12.06 7.43 13.35
N ARG A 387 -11.39 8.58 13.28
CA ARG A 387 -11.61 9.66 14.26
C ARG A 387 -12.75 10.51 13.73
N PRO A 388 -13.88 10.62 14.45
CA PRO A 388 -14.93 11.55 14.05
C PRO A 388 -14.39 12.98 14.19
N ARG A 389 -14.44 13.75 13.11
CA ARG A 389 -14.37 15.21 13.23
C ARG A 389 -15.64 15.65 13.97
N PRO A 390 -15.58 16.60 14.89
CA PRO A 390 -16.76 17.10 15.59
C PRO A 390 -17.75 17.65 14.54
N VAL A 391 -18.88 16.98 14.39
CA VAL A 391 -19.99 17.45 13.59
C VAL A 391 -20.53 18.68 14.28
N ARG A 392 -20.38 19.86 13.66
CA ARG A 392 -21.15 21.04 14.07
C ARG A 392 -22.64 20.66 13.92
N ARG A 393 -23.35 20.65 15.02
CA ARG A 393 -24.82 20.48 15.03
C ARG A 393 -25.43 21.49 14.05
N TRP A 394 -25.99 20.99 12.99
CA TRP A 394 -26.88 21.76 12.15
C TRP A 394 -28.23 21.85 12.87
N ALA A 395 -28.47 22.99 13.56
CA ALA A 395 -29.78 23.31 14.08
C ALA A 395 -30.65 23.69 12.87
N GLY A 396 -31.68 22.89 12.61
CA GLY A 396 -32.69 23.19 11.62
C GLY A 396 -33.41 24.49 11.97
N GLY A 397 -33.16 25.54 11.20
CA GLY A 397 -33.88 26.81 11.27
C GLY A 397 -34.82 26.90 10.09
N GLN A 398 -36.11 26.92 10.42
CA GLN A 398 -37.19 27.23 9.48
C GLN A 398 -36.96 28.60 8.85
N GLN A 399 -37.09 28.69 7.53
CA GLN A 399 -37.14 29.96 6.79
C GLN A 399 -38.44 30.74 7.15
N ARG A 400 -38.29 31.99 7.53
CA ARG A 400 -39.25 33.05 7.28
C ARG A 400 -38.56 34.25 6.67
N PRO A 401 -39.19 34.95 5.72
CA PRO A 401 -38.56 35.94 4.88
C PRO A 401 -38.62 37.38 5.46
N GLY A 402 -37.60 38.18 5.14
CA GLY A 402 -37.74 39.61 5.03
C GLY A 402 -37.12 40.48 6.10
N ARG A 403 -35.98 41.10 5.80
CA ARG A 403 -35.77 42.54 5.80
C ARG A 403 -34.31 42.93 5.56
N GLN A 404 -34.10 43.71 4.55
CA GLN A 404 -32.87 44.45 4.24
C GLN A 404 -32.45 45.35 5.40
N ARG A 405 -31.16 45.40 5.73
CA ARG A 405 -30.44 46.60 6.17
C ARG A 405 -28.97 46.53 5.81
N GLN A 406 -28.50 47.65 5.28
CA GLN A 406 -27.15 47.96 4.83
C GLN A 406 -26.17 48.28 5.96
N PRO A 407 -24.88 48.54 5.65
CA PRO A 407 -23.72 48.24 6.50
C PRO A 407 -23.17 49.46 7.25
N ALA A 408 -22.39 49.20 8.28
CA ALA A 408 -21.44 50.13 8.89
C ALA A 408 -20.40 49.28 9.60
N GLY A 409 -19.13 49.52 9.50
CA GLY A 409 -18.22 50.50 9.70
C GLY A 409 -16.82 49.90 9.74
N ALA A 410 -15.91 50.52 8.99
CA ALA A 410 -14.47 50.20 9.00
C ALA A 410 -13.80 50.69 10.30
N VAL A 411 -12.89 49.89 10.84
CA VAL A 411 -11.89 50.42 11.77
C VAL A 411 -10.50 50.05 11.25
N ARG A 412 -9.79 51.09 10.84
CA ARG A 412 -8.33 51.11 10.60
C ARG A 412 -7.61 51.19 11.95
N LEU A 413 -6.54 50.38 12.13
CA LEU A 413 -5.46 50.78 13.03
C LEU A 413 -4.12 50.68 12.29
N ARG A 414 -3.45 51.86 12.33
CA ARG A 414 -2.09 52.14 11.87
C ARG A 414 -1.08 51.76 12.95
N GLY A 415 0.18 51.50 12.54
CA GLY A 415 1.35 51.75 13.37
C GLY A 415 2.49 50.81 13.07
N GLY A 416 3.49 51.23 12.27
CA GLY A 416 4.87 50.73 12.33
C GLY A 416 5.67 51.57 13.30
N PRO A 417 7.01 51.56 13.39
CA PRO A 417 8.04 51.03 12.50
C PRO A 417 9.18 50.23 13.16
N GLN A 418 10.16 49.78 12.36
CA GLN A 418 11.50 49.22 12.67
C GLN A 418 12.41 50.13 13.53
N PRO A 419 13.63 49.75 14.03
CA PRO A 419 14.68 49.04 13.29
C PRO A 419 15.68 48.13 14.10
N GLY A 420 16.44 47.32 13.36
CA GLY A 420 17.90 47.20 13.53
C GLY A 420 18.50 46.27 14.60
N ALA A 421 19.12 45.14 14.14
CA ALA A 421 20.36 44.67 14.74
C ALA A 421 21.14 43.79 13.75
N ARG A 422 22.33 44.25 13.39
CA ARG A 422 23.41 43.48 12.74
C ARG A 422 24.09 42.63 13.77
N CYS A 423 24.52 41.43 13.44
CA CYS A 423 25.65 40.75 14.07
C CYS A 423 26.30 39.71 13.12
N PRO A 424 27.57 39.34 13.36
CA PRO A 424 28.60 39.29 12.35
C PRO A 424 29.01 37.86 11.93
N GLY A 425 29.82 37.81 10.86
CA GLY A 425 30.29 36.67 10.13
C GLY A 425 31.05 35.59 10.96
N ALA A 426 30.82 34.37 10.52
CA ALA A 426 31.71 33.26 10.78
C ALA A 426 32.14 32.65 9.44
N ARG A 427 33.43 32.76 9.14
CA ARG A 427 34.11 32.12 8.01
C ARG A 427 34.19 30.63 8.29
N PHE A 428 33.66 29.78 7.39
CA PHE A 428 34.00 28.38 7.36
C PHE A 428 34.85 28.06 6.13
N ARG A 429 36.02 27.47 6.42
CA ARG A 429 37.02 27.00 5.46
C ARG A 429 36.48 25.81 4.67
N GLY A 430 36.87 25.76 3.39
CA GLY A 430 36.49 24.74 2.45
C GLY A 430 36.99 23.33 2.81
N GLY A 431 36.09 22.38 2.71
CA GLY A 431 36.34 20.94 2.65
C GLY A 431 35.89 20.41 1.31
N ARG A 432 36.83 19.79 0.57
CA ARG A 432 36.60 19.19 -0.75
C ARG A 432 35.56 18.08 -0.64
N ARG A 433 34.52 18.14 -1.48
CA ARG A 433 33.57 17.04 -1.71
C ARG A 433 34.21 16.05 -2.68
N PRO A 434 34.06 14.71 -2.47
CA PRO A 434 34.40 13.73 -3.51
C PRO A 434 33.32 13.76 -4.61
N ALA A 435 33.79 13.55 -5.83
CA ALA A 435 33.01 13.54 -7.05
C ALA A 435 31.96 12.42 -7.02
N ALA A 436 30.69 12.77 -7.19
CA ALA A 436 29.63 11.83 -7.48
C ALA A 436 29.84 11.26 -8.90
N GLN A 437 30.06 9.97 -8.97
CA GLN A 437 30.04 9.22 -10.23
C GLN A 437 28.61 9.24 -10.77
N ARG A 438 28.46 9.85 -11.94
CA ARG A 438 27.23 9.78 -12.74
C ARG A 438 27.16 8.38 -13.37
N SER A 439 26.31 7.52 -12.87
CA SER A 439 25.93 6.30 -13.58
C SER A 439 24.84 6.67 -14.60
N ALA A 440 25.24 6.75 -15.86
CA ALA A 440 24.33 6.83 -17.00
C ALA A 440 23.73 5.43 -17.22
N TRP A 441 22.41 5.32 -17.22
CA TRP A 441 21.68 4.11 -17.55
C TRP A 441 21.52 4.00 -19.07
N PRO A 442 21.93 2.90 -19.71
CA PRO A 442 21.51 2.60 -21.06
C PRO A 442 20.14 1.93 -21.02
N LEU A 443 19.20 2.48 -21.75
CA LEU A 443 17.92 1.84 -22.08
C LEU A 443 18.20 0.72 -23.09
N PRO A 444 17.80 -0.53 -22.85
CA PRO A 444 17.77 -1.53 -23.90
C PRO A 444 16.53 -1.35 -24.77
N LEU A 445 16.76 -1.39 -26.07
CA LEU A 445 15.77 -1.41 -27.14
C LEU A 445 14.80 -2.62 -27.04
#